data_b0a9475761d5d7adb98cb565126dcac9
#
_entry.id   b0a9475761d5d7adb98cb565126dcac9
#
_cell.length_a   1.000
_cell.length_b   1.000
_cell.length_c   1.000
_cell.angle_alpha   90.00
_cell.angle_beta   90.00
_cell.angle_gamma   90.00
#
_symmetry.space_group_name_H-M   'P 1'
#
loop_
_entity.id
_entity.type
_entity.pdbx_description
1 polymer ?
#
loop_
_entity_poly.entity_id
_entity_poly.type
_entity_poly.pdbx_seq_one_letter_code
_entity_poly.pdbx_strand_id
1 'polypeptide(L)'
;MASIINTVRATVLSIANKNNYGYITPNDFNLYAKQAQLDIFEDYFYQYNSWIVKQNARVSGSDYADIIKGLVEVIDSFSSTKGLINTGINLFDLPDDYYLIDKINYYPNLTATGTLTFGSIGNTLIDSAANFINGGQVAPGQLIVNTTAGGLYSGGSAFVVSVDSNTQLTISTNNFFTGSFGDTSYAILSTKGVTEIERVSQNKIFYLNSSPLTTPGLSFPAYVLGGANNINTGNTITVYPESIVTAGTVVSQYIRYPKDPNWTYATLAAGEPLFDESASDYQDFELPLSDQVNLINKILQYAGMSIREISLTQFGQAQEQMDDTQQSPNLTS
;
A
#
# COMPACT_ATOMS: atom_id res chain seq x y z
N MET A 1 -11.44 -0.29 -20.31
CA MET A 1 -11.83 -1.62 -19.80
C MET A 1 -13.16 -1.46 -19.12
N ALA A 2 -14.05 -2.47 -19.16
CA ALA A 2 -15.27 -2.38 -18.34
C ALA A 2 -14.84 -2.42 -16.86
N SER A 3 -15.43 -1.56 -16.02
CA SER A 3 -15.21 -1.52 -14.60
C SER A 3 -15.54 -2.87 -13.97
N ILE A 4 -14.61 -3.44 -13.22
CA ILE A 4 -14.77 -4.76 -12.57
C ILE A 4 -15.89 -4.65 -11.53
N ILE A 5 -15.92 -3.59 -10.74
CA ILE A 5 -16.91 -3.39 -9.67
C ILE A 5 -18.34 -3.34 -10.21
N ASN A 6 -18.55 -2.73 -11.38
CA ASN A 6 -19.88 -2.67 -11.98
C ASN A 6 -20.32 -4.06 -12.50
N THR A 7 -19.40 -4.83 -13.08
CA THR A 7 -19.66 -6.21 -13.53
C THR A 7 -19.98 -7.13 -12.36
N VAL A 8 -19.18 -7.05 -11.29
CA VAL A 8 -19.37 -7.82 -10.06
C VAL A 8 -20.73 -7.49 -9.44
N ARG A 9 -21.06 -6.20 -9.31
CA ARG A 9 -22.35 -5.79 -8.76
C ARG A 9 -23.53 -6.31 -9.58
N ALA A 10 -23.46 -6.17 -10.91
CA ALA A 10 -24.51 -6.69 -11.79
C ALA A 10 -24.71 -8.20 -11.64
N THR A 11 -23.60 -8.96 -11.50
CA THR A 11 -23.64 -10.41 -11.27
C THR A 11 -24.23 -10.76 -9.91
N VAL A 12 -23.79 -10.09 -8.84
CA VAL A 12 -24.32 -10.28 -7.49
C VAL A 12 -25.81 -10.00 -7.44
N LEU A 13 -26.28 -8.89 -8.01
CA LEU A 13 -27.70 -8.56 -8.09
C LEU A 13 -28.49 -9.57 -8.92
N SER A 14 -27.93 -10.05 -10.03
CA SER A 14 -28.58 -11.08 -10.85
C SER A 14 -28.79 -12.39 -10.12
N ILE A 15 -27.83 -12.79 -9.27
CA ILE A 15 -27.91 -14.01 -8.45
C ILE A 15 -28.86 -13.79 -7.28
N ALA A 16 -28.72 -12.70 -6.53
CA ALA A 16 -29.50 -12.39 -5.35
C ALA A 16 -30.98 -12.14 -5.68
N ASN A 17 -31.29 -11.56 -6.83
CA ASN A 17 -32.63 -11.12 -7.22
C ASN A 17 -33.49 -12.21 -7.88
N LYS A 18 -32.97 -13.44 -8.03
CA LYS A 18 -33.67 -14.54 -8.72
C LYS A 18 -35.05 -14.88 -8.13
N ASN A 19 -35.31 -14.51 -6.86
CA ASN A 19 -36.55 -14.83 -6.17
C ASN A 19 -37.32 -13.60 -5.65
N ASN A 20 -37.01 -12.40 -6.08
CA ASN A 20 -37.63 -11.13 -5.63
C ASN A 20 -37.57 -10.83 -4.10
N TYR A 21 -36.67 -11.48 -3.36
CA TYR A 21 -36.63 -11.39 -1.89
C TYR A 21 -35.49 -10.56 -1.32
N GLY A 22 -34.73 -9.84 -2.12
CA GLY A 22 -33.64 -9.05 -1.55
C GLY A 22 -33.12 -7.96 -2.49
N TYR A 23 -33.33 -6.71 -2.10
CA TYR A 23 -32.67 -5.57 -2.73
C TYR A 23 -31.41 -5.23 -1.93
N ILE A 24 -30.24 -5.36 -2.58
CA ILE A 24 -28.96 -4.90 -2.02
C ILE A 24 -28.80 -3.45 -2.44
N THR A 25 -28.78 -2.54 -1.46
CA THR A 25 -28.57 -1.12 -1.73
C THR A 25 -27.12 -0.88 -2.22
N PRO A 26 -26.84 0.20 -2.96
CA PRO A 26 -25.47 0.54 -3.33
C PRO A 26 -24.51 0.65 -2.15
N ASN A 27 -24.97 1.20 -1.04
CA ASN A 27 -24.16 1.32 0.19
C ASN A 27 -23.87 -0.04 0.83
N ASP A 28 -24.88 -0.93 0.90
CA ASP A 28 -24.67 -2.29 1.42
C ASP A 28 -23.69 -3.06 0.52
N PHE A 29 -23.84 -2.93 -0.80
CA PHE A 29 -22.89 -3.53 -1.74
C PHE A 29 -21.46 -3.05 -1.51
N ASN A 30 -21.23 -1.74 -1.36
CA ASN A 30 -19.91 -1.20 -1.09
C ASN A 30 -19.31 -1.72 0.22
N LEU A 31 -20.14 -1.88 1.26
CA LEU A 31 -19.71 -2.44 2.54
C LEU A 31 -19.30 -3.91 2.39
N TYR A 32 -20.10 -4.73 1.73
CA TYR A 32 -19.78 -6.14 1.49
C TYR A 32 -18.58 -6.30 0.56
N ALA A 33 -18.47 -5.46 -0.47
CA ALA A 33 -17.35 -5.42 -1.40
C ALA A 33 -16.03 -5.12 -0.69
N LYS A 34 -16.02 -4.13 0.21
CA LYS A 34 -14.87 -3.80 1.05
C LYS A 34 -14.43 -5.00 1.90
N GLN A 35 -15.38 -5.62 2.61
CA GLN A 35 -15.06 -6.73 3.48
C GLN A 35 -14.56 -7.95 2.70
N ALA A 36 -15.20 -8.27 1.57
CA ALA A 36 -14.78 -9.36 0.70
C ALA A 36 -13.38 -9.16 0.11
N GLN A 37 -13.04 -7.93 -0.28
CA GLN A 37 -11.71 -7.60 -0.76
C GLN A 37 -10.64 -7.77 0.33
N LEU A 38 -10.92 -7.31 1.55
CA LEU A 38 -10.00 -7.47 2.68
C LEU A 38 -9.77 -8.95 3.02
N ASP A 39 -10.82 -9.77 3.04
CA ASP A 39 -10.70 -11.19 3.33
C ASP A 39 -9.83 -11.92 2.29
N ILE A 40 -10.00 -11.60 1.00
CA ILE A 40 -9.16 -12.19 -0.06
C ILE A 40 -7.71 -11.70 0.07
N PHE A 41 -7.52 -10.43 0.39
CA PHE A 41 -6.18 -9.88 0.62
C PHE A 41 -5.46 -10.59 1.78
N GLU A 42 -6.12 -10.79 2.92
CA GLU A 42 -5.55 -11.51 4.07
C GLU A 42 -5.26 -12.99 3.74
N ASP A 43 -6.10 -13.61 2.92
CA ASP A 43 -5.94 -15.00 2.50
C ASP A 43 -4.65 -15.21 1.68
N TYR A 44 -4.22 -14.24 0.86
CA TYR A 44 -2.93 -14.33 0.15
C TYR A 44 -1.75 -14.51 1.11
N PHE A 45 -1.74 -13.79 2.24
CA PHE A 45 -0.67 -13.93 3.24
C PHE A 45 -0.75 -15.25 3.98
N TYR A 46 -1.96 -15.71 4.28
CA TYR A 46 -2.16 -17.02 4.90
C TYR A 46 -1.65 -18.14 3.98
N GLN A 47 -2.00 -18.11 2.70
CA GLN A 47 -1.55 -19.09 1.71
C GLN A 47 -0.03 -19.05 1.56
N TYR A 48 0.57 -17.88 1.48
CA TYR A 48 2.02 -17.70 1.38
C TYR A 48 2.74 -18.28 2.60
N ASN A 49 2.27 -17.98 3.81
CA ASN A 49 2.85 -18.52 5.04
C ASN A 49 2.69 -20.05 5.14
N SER A 50 1.50 -20.56 4.83
CA SER A 50 1.23 -22.00 4.80
C SER A 50 2.16 -22.72 3.85
N TRP A 51 2.44 -22.10 2.71
CA TRP A 51 3.34 -22.67 1.71
C TRP A 51 4.80 -22.65 2.16
N ILE A 52 5.31 -21.57 2.75
CA ILE A 52 6.67 -21.51 3.32
C ILE A 52 6.85 -22.62 4.37
N VAL A 53 5.87 -22.81 5.24
CA VAL A 53 5.91 -23.87 6.26
C VAL A 53 5.99 -25.25 5.59
N LYS A 54 5.18 -25.50 4.55
CA LYS A 54 5.22 -26.77 3.77
C LYS A 54 6.57 -26.96 3.07
N GLN A 55 7.14 -25.91 2.49
CA GLN A 55 8.45 -25.98 1.84
C GLN A 55 9.56 -26.30 2.84
N ASN A 56 9.55 -25.67 4.00
CA ASN A 56 10.53 -25.93 5.05
C ASN A 56 10.42 -27.33 5.65
N ALA A 57 9.22 -27.92 5.65
CA ALA A 57 9.00 -29.30 6.12
C ALA A 57 9.40 -30.37 5.08
N ARG A 58 9.54 -30.01 3.80
CA ARG A 58 9.95 -30.93 2.71
C ARG A 58 11.44 -30.85 2.50
N VAL A 59 12.13 -31.96 2.77
CA VAL A 59 13.59 -32.12 2.57
C VAL A 59 13.94 -32.33 1.08
N SER A 60 12.95 -32.56 0.21
CA SER A 60 13.16 -32.84 -1.22
C SER A 60 12.36 -31.87 -2.07
N GLY A 61 13.08 -31.04 -2.84
CA GLY A 61 12.48 -30.10 -3.78
C GLY A 61 11.80 -30.82 -4.93
N SER A 62 10.51 -30.69 -5.06
CA SER A 62 9.79 -30.92 -6.29
C SER A 62 8.88 -29.73 -6.61
N ASP A 63 9.23 -29.07 -7.63
CA ASP A 63 8.55 -28.34 -8.71
C ASP A 63 7.11 -27.77 -8.51
N TYR A 64 6.87 -27.00 -7.44
CA TYR A 64 5.71 -26.10 -7.38
C TYR A 64 6.12 -24.61 -7.29
N ALA A 65 7.26 -24.28 -7.89
CA ALA A 65 7.82 -22.93 -7.87
C ALA A 65 6.88 -21.89 -8.53
N ASP A 66 6.09 -22.29 -9.52
CA ASP A 66 5.27 -21.34 -10.30
C ASP A 66 4.05 -20.81 -9.54
N ILE A 67 3.41 -21.61 -8.70
CA ILE A 67 2.25 -21.18 -7.92
C ILE A 67 2.64 -20.11 -6.91
N ILE A 68 3.80 -20.26 -6.28
CA ILE A 68 4.34 -19.28 -5.33
C ILE A 68 4.71 -17.99 -6.04
N LYS A 69 5.33 -18.12 -7.19
CA LYS A 69 5.73 -16.95 -7.98
C LYS A 69 4.51 -16.09 -8.33
N GLY A 70 3.41 -16.72 -8.74
CA GLY A 70 2.15 -16.01 -8.96
C GLY A 70 1.63 -15.31 -7.70
N LEU A 71 1.68 -15.98 -6.54
CA LEU A 71 1.24 -15.39 -5.27
C LEU A 71 2.16 -14.25 -4.82
N VAL A 72 3.47 -14.38 -4.99
CA VAL A 72 4.44 -13.32 -4.72
C VAL A 72 4.19 -12.12 -5.63
N GLU A 73 3.94 -12.33 -6.92
CA GLU A 73 3.62 -11.25 -7.86
C GLU A 73 2.33 -10.49 -7.47
N VAL A 74 1.32 -11.20 -6.96
CA VAL A 74 0.10 -10.57 -6.43
C VAL A 74 0.39 -9.75 -5.19
N ILE A 75 1.16 -10.29 -4.24
CA ILE A 75 1.58 -9.55 -3.02
C ILE A 75 2.41 -8.33 -3.40
N ASP A 76 3.33 -8.47 -4.35
CA ASP A 76 4.18 -7.37 -4.82
C ASP A 76 3.37 -6.24 -5.49
N SER A 77 2.19 -6.54 -6.05
CA SER A 77 1.31 -5.52 -6.61
C SER A 77 0.79 -4.52 -5.56
N PHE A 78 0.78 -4.91 -4.28
CA PHE A 78 0.46 -4.05 -3.14
C PHE A 78 1.69 -3.39 -2.51
N SER A 79 2.89 -3.67 -3.03
CA SER A 79 4.11 -3.05 -2.55
C SER A 79 4.15 -1.56 -2.92
N SER A 80 4.51 -0.74 -1.96
CA SER A 80 4.61 0.71 -2.12
C SER A 80 5.86 1.24 -1.44
N THR A 81 6.39 2.33 -1.97
CA THR A 81 7.54 3.04 -1.40
C THR A 81 7.09 4.43 -0.96
N LYS A 82 7.37 4.80 0.28
CA LYS A 82 7.02 6.12 0.81
C LYS A 82 8.11 6.66 1.71
N GLY A 83 8.41 7.95 1.55
CA GLY A 83 9.27 8.67 2.48
C GLY A 83 8.55 8.90 3.80
N LEU A 84 9.20 8.62 4.90
CA LEU A 84 8.60 8.82 6.21
C LEU A 84 8.77 10.26 6.67
N ILE A 85 7.72 10.82 7.24
CA ILE A 85 7.72 12.17 7.77
C ILE A 85 8.18 12.13 9.22
N ASN A 86 9.13 13.00 9.54
CA ASN A 86 9.60 13.17 10.90
C ASN A 86 8.59 14.02 11.69
N THR A 87 8.09 13.48 12.80
CA THR A 87 7.11 14.15 13.69
C THR A 87 7.68 14.46 15.07
N GLY A 88 8.92 14.03 15.35
CA GLY A 88 9.62 14.24 16.61
C GLY A 88 11.13 14.15 16.44
N ILE A 89 11.89 14.05 17.51
CA ILE A 89 13.36 14.04 17.44
C ILE A 89 13.85 12.89 16.55
N ASN A 90 13.40 11.67 16.78
CA ASN A 90 13.73 10.47 16.00
C ASN A 90 12.48 9.62 15.70
N LEU A 91 11.33 10.28 15.72
CA LEU A 91 10.02 9.67 15.52
C LEU A 91 9.56 9.92 14.10
N PHE A 92 9.17 8.85 13.42
CA PHE A 92 8.68 8.90 12.05
C PHE A 92 7.30 8.23 11.95
N ASP A 93 6.40 8.87 11.21
CA ASP A 93 5.08 8.31 10.96
C ASP A 93 5.12 7.35 9.78
N LEU A 94 4.53 6.16 9.99
CA LEU A 94 4.25 5.22 8.91
C LEU A 94 3.04 5.68 8.09
N PRO A 95 2.93 5.27 6.84
CA PRO A 95 1.75 5.55 6.03
C PRO A 95 0.47 5.00 6.67
N ASP A 96 -0.66 5.71 6.52
CA ASP A 96 -1.94 5.30 7.09
C ASP A 96 -2.46 3.98 6.49
N ASP A 97 -2.05 3.68 5.27
CA ASP A 97 -2.44 2.50 4.50
C ASP A 97 -1.47 1.32 4.67
N TYR A 98 -0.48 1.42 5.58
CA TYR A 98 0.48 0.33 5.74
C TYR A 98 -0.15 -0.91 6.38
N TYR A 99 0.17 -2.07 5.81
CA TYR A 99 -0.15 -3.39 6.36
C TYR A 99 1.08 -4.06 6.98
N LEU A 100 2.16 -4.16 6.21
CA LEU A 100 3.39 -4.81 6.63
C LEU A 100 4.60 -4.03 6.11
N ILE A 101 5.58 -3.78 6.98
CA ILE A 101 6.85 -3.18 6.58
C ILE A 101 7.74 -4.29 6.01
N ASP A 102 8.20 -4.10 4.78
CA ASP A 102 9.20 -4.96 4.16
C ASP A 102 10.60 -4.50 4.57
N LYS A 103 10.96 -3.26 4.21
CA LYS A 103 12.26 -2.67 4.51
C LYS A 103 12.14 -1.19 4.82
N ILE A 104 13.05 -0.71 5.68
CA ILE A 104 13.26 0.71 5.89
C ILE A 104 14.71 1.03 5.54
N ASN A 105 14.90 2.01 4.68
CA ASN A 105 16.21 2.45 4.23
C ASN A 105 16.50 3.88 4.69
N TYR A 106 17.73 4.11 5.12
CA TYR A 106 18.24 5.43 5.45
C TYR A 106 19.14 5.95 4.33
N TYR A 107 18.85 7.15 3.88
CA TYR A 107 19.59 7.89 2.85
C TYR A 107 20.35 9.05 3.52
N PRO A 108 21.63 8.87 3.87
CA PRO A 108 22.38 9.90 4.59
C PRO A 108 22.66 11.14 3.77
N ASN A 109 22.67 11.01 2.44
CA ASN A 109 23.04 12.08 1.53
C ASN A 109 21.87 12.49 0.66
N LEU A 110 21.58 13.79 0.68
CA LEU A 110 20.63 14.41 -0.22
C LEU A 110 21.39 15.00 -1.43
N THR A 111 20.88 14.79 -2.64
CA THR A 111 21.43 15.40 -3.85
C THR A 111 20.94 16.84 -3.99
N ALA A 112 19.65 17.07 -3.75
CA ALA A 112 19.04 18.39 -3.78
C ALA A 112 17.81 18.42 -2.86
N THR A 113 17.48 19.60 -2.36
CA THR A 113 16.23 19.90 -1.64
C THR A 113 15.72 21.25 -2.14
N GLY A 114 14.42 21.43 -2.12
CA GLY A 114 13.86 22.70 -2.57
C GLY A 114 12.36 22.78 -2.35
N THR A 115 11.80 23.82 -2.91
CA THR A 115 10.37 24.09 -2.91
C THR A 115 9.89 24.30 -4.33
N LEU A 116 8.72 23.78 -4.62
CA LEU A 116 8.11 23.89 -5.94
C LEU A 116 7.74 25.32 -6.27
N THR A 117 8.01 25.69 -7.50
CA THR A 117 7.50 26.94 -8.08
C THR A 117 6.17 26.67 -8.79
N PHE A 118 5.33 27.69 -8.86
CA PHE A 118 4.08 27.67 -9.62
C PHE A 118 4.34 27.21 -11.07
N GLY A 119 3.53 26.25 -11.54
CA GLY A 119 3.68 25.66 -12.87
C GLY A 119 4.12 24.19 -12.85
N SER A 120 4.44 23.63 -11.67
CA SER A 120 4.61 22.20 -11.52
C SER A 120 3.27 21.51 -11.72
N ILE A 121 3.11 20.78 -12.83
CA ILE A 121 1.84 20.11 -13.20
C ILE A 121 2.15 18.69 -13.68
N GLY A 122 1.34 17.74 -13.23
CA GLY A 122 1.47 16.35 -13.63
C GLY A 122 2.80 15.75 -13.18
N ASN A 123 3.58 15.27 -14.12
CA ASN A 123 4.90 14.67 -13.91
C ASN A 123 6.07 15.67 -14.03
N THR A 124 5.80 16.97 -14.11
CA THR A 124 6.83 18.00 -14.25
C THR A 124 7.04 18.73 -12.92
N LEU A 125 8.26 18.67 -12.39
CA LEU A 125 8.70 19.42 -11.22
C LEU A 125 9.44 20.66 -11.67
N ILE A 126 9.00 21.82 -11.23
CA ILE A 126 9.66 23.12 -11.50
C ILE A 126 10.04 23.76 -10.17
N ASP A 127 11.31 24.12 -10.05
CA ASP A 127 11.85 24.90 -8.94
C ASP A 127 12.78 25.98 -9.51
N SER A 128 12.33 27.25 -9.48
CA SER A 128 13.07 28.38 -10.05
C SER A 128 14.37 28.71 -9.29
N ALA A 129 14.49 28.25 -8.05
CA ALA A 129 15.68 28.44 -7.22
C ALA A 129 16.68 27.29 -7.34
N ALA A 130 16.28 26.17 -7.96
CA ALA A 130 17.11 24.99 -8.06
C ALA A 130 18.22 25.14 -9.12
N ASN A 131 19.24 24.28 -8.98
CA ASN A 131 20.31 24.13 -9.96
C ASN A 131 20.65 22.64 -10.11
N PHE A 132 19.77 21.90 -10.81
CA PHE A 132 19.83 20.44 -10.89
C PHE A 132 21.05 19.91 -11.66
N ILE A 133 21.50 20.64 -12.68
CA ILE A 133 22.62 20.22 -13.53
C ILE A 133 23.96 20.59 -12.92
N ASN A 134 24.15 21.88 -12.60
CA ASN A 134 25.47 22.39 -12.23
C ASN A 134 25.73 22.35 -10.70
N GLY A 135 24.71 22.40 -9.88
CA GLY A 135 24.85 22.44 -8.42
C GLY A 135 24.46 21.14 -7.70
N GLY A 136 23.43 20.47 -8.17
CA GLY A 136 22.86 19.30 -7.49
C GLY A 136 23.34 17.95 -8.03
N GLN A 137 23.89 17.90 -9.23
CA GLN A 137 24.25 16.63 -9.92
C GLN A 137 23.10 15.60 -9.89
N VAL A 138 21.89 16.10 -10.07
CA VAL A 138 20.70 15.23 -10.13
C VAL A 138 20.80 14.34 -11.37
N ALA A 139 20.52 13.06 -11.21
CA ALA A 139 20.59 12.07 -12.28
C ALA A 139 19.27 11.29 -12.38
N PRO A 140 18.93 10.82 -13.60
CA PRO A 140 17.81 9.89 -13.77
C PRO A 140 17.96 8.65 -12.89
N GLY A 141 16.85 8.16 -12.35
CA GLY A 141 16.78 7.02 -11.44
C GLY A 141 16.95 7.37 -9.94
N GLN A 142 17.26 8.61 -9.59
CA GLN A 142 17.26 9.02 -8.18
C GLN A 142 15.84 9.10 -7.64
N LEU A 143 15.67 8.74 -6.36
CA LEU A 143 14.40 8.83 -5.68
C LEU A 143 14.17 10.27 -5.21
N ILE A 144 12.98 10.78 -5.46
CA ILE A 144 12.51 12.06 -4.96
C ILE A 144 11.37 11.80 -3.96
N VAL A 145 11.37 12.51 -2.85
CA VAL A 145 10.38 12.39 -1.79
C VAL A 145 9.73 13.74 -1.54
N ASN A 146 8.41 13.76 -1.43
CA ASN A 146 7.67 14.92 -0.98
C ASN A 146 7.81 15.04 0.55
N THR A 147 8.44 16.10 1.00
CA THR A 147 8.75 16.34 2.43
C THR A 147 7.79 17.31 3.09
N THR A 148 6.70 17.69 2.43
CA THR A 148 5.68 18.60 2.98
C THR A 148 4.89 17.89 4.07
N ALA A 149 4.99 18.36 5.30
CA ALA A 149 4.21 17.80 6.41
C ALA A 149 2.73 18.16 6.28
N GLY A 150 1.84 17.16 6.41
CA GLY A 150 0.39 17.36 6.36
C GLY A 150 -0.20 17.66 4.97
N GLY A 151 0.59 17.58 3.91
CA GLY A 151 0.12 17.67 2.53
C GLY A 151 -0.61 16.41 2.08
N LEU A 152 -1.44 16.51 1.05
CA LEU A 152 -2.20 15.37 0.49
C LEU A 152 -1.28 14.23 0.02
N TYR A 153 -0.11 14.58 -0.54
CA TYR A 153 0.90 13.63 -1.02
C TYR A 153 2.13 13.59 -0.12
N SER A 154 1.96 13.94 1.15
CA SER A 154 3.02 13.89 2.15
C SER A 154 3.72 12.53 2.19
N GLY A 155 5.05 12.53 2.12
CA GLY A 155 5.86 11.31 2.02
C GLY A 155 5.79 10.59 0.66
N GLY A 156 4.99 11.06 -0.30
CA GLY A 156 4.94 10.48 -1.65
C GLY A 156 6.34 10.38 -2.26
N SER A 157 6.59 9.32 -3.01
CA SER A 157 7.87 9.07 -3.67
C SER A 157 7.70 8.93 -5.17
N ALA A 158 8.70 9.39 -5.91
CA ALA A 158 8.79 9.28 -7.36
C ALA A 158 10.25 9.09 -7.77
N PHE A 159 10.48 8.64 -8.99
CA PHE A 159 11.82 8.60 -9.57
C PHE A 159 12.02 9.75 -10.54
N VAL A 160 13.23 10.29 -10.57
CA VAL A 160 13.65 11.23 -11.61
C VAL A 160 13.76 10.47 -12.92
N VAL A 161 12.96 10.85 -13.91
CA VAL A 161 12.98 10.26 -15.26
C VAL A 161 14.01 10.98 -16.12
N SER A 162 13.97 12.31 -16.14
CA SER A 162 14.92 13.16 -16.87
C SER A 162 15.18 14.46 -16.15
N VAL A 163 16.35 15.04 -16.42
CA VAL A 163 16.73 16.39 -16.00
C VAL A 163 16.64 17.29 -17.23
N ASP A 164 15.56 18.08 -17.30
CA ASP A 164 15.24 18.85 -18.51
C ASP A 164 15.99 20.18 -18.54
N SER A 165 16.21 20.78 -17.38
CA SER A 165 16.99 22.01 -17.22
C SER A 165 17.53 22.15 -15.80
N ASN A 166 18.21 23.25 -15.49
CA ASN A 166 18.63 23.54 -14.11
C ASN A 166 17.46 23.71 -13.14
N THR A 167 16.29 24.05 -13.63
CA THR A 167 15.11 24.38 -12.82
C THR A 167 13.92 23.41 -13.04
N GLN A 168 14.11 22.40 -13.91
CA GLN A 168 13.01 21.51 -14.29
C GLN A 168 13.47 20.06 -14.38
N LEU A 169 12.63 19.18 -13.82
CA LEU A 169 12.75 17.71 -13.86
C LEU A 169 11.44 17.09 -14.35
N THR A 170 11.55 15.96 -15.03
CA THR A 170 10.43 15.04 -15.27
C THR A 170 10.51 13.87 -14.29
N ILE A 171 9.40 13.57 -13.62
CA ILE A 171 9.28 12.53 -12.60
C ILE A 171 8.32 11.40 -13.03
N SER A 172 8.41 10.24 -12.41
CA SER A 172 7.71 9.02 -12.81
C SER A 172 6.22 8.97 -12.49
N THR A 173 5.70 9.91 -11.72
CA THR A 173 4.27 9.93 -11.31
C THR A 173 3.65 11.31 -11.52
N ASN A 174 2.36 11.32 -11.82
CA ASN A 174 1.56 12.53 -11.97
C ASN A 174 0.95 13.02 -10.63
N ASN A 175 0.96 12.18 -9.59
CA ASN A 175 0.32 12.44 -8.31
C ASN A 175 1.33 12.73 -7.20
N PHE A 176 2.37 13.47 -7.52
CA PHE A 176 3.40 13.83 -6.55
C PHE A 176 3.13 15.17 -5.86
N PHE A 177 2.39 16.06 -6.51
CA PHE A 177 2.03 17.38 -6.01
C PHE A 177 0.57 17.70 -6.28
N THR A 178 -0.09 18.36 -5.34
CA THR A 178 -1.34 19.05 -5.64
C THR A 178 -1.02 20.32 -6.42
N GLY A 179 -1.72 20.57 -7.52
CA GLY A 179 -1.63 21.84 -8.25
C GLY A 179 -2.08 23.08 -7.43
N SER A 180 -2.47 22.91 -6.18
CA SER A 180 -2.74 23.94 -5.18
C SER A 180 -1.65 23.90 -4.12
N PHE A 181 -1.20 25.05 -3.67
CA PHE A 181 -0.13 25.39 -2.74
C PHE A 181 0.10 24.55 -1.45
N GLY A 182 -0.41 23.31 -1.38
CA GLY A 182 -0.32 22.48 -0.17
C GLY A 182 0.93 21.59 -0.07
N ASP A 183 1.43 21.09 -1.21
CA ASP A 183 2.59 20.19 -1.26
C ASP A 183 3.74 20.86 -2.01
N THR A 184 4.65 21.49 -1.30
CA THR A 184 5.64 22.37 -1.90
C THR A 184 7.08 21.92 -1.71
N SER A 185 7.39 21.14 -0.69
CA SER A 185 8.77 20.79 -0.34
C SER A 185 9.15 19.41 -0.85
N TYR A 186 10.35 19.26 -1.37
CA TYR A 186 10.87 17.99 -1.84
C TYR A 186 12.34 17.76 -1.44
N ALA A 187 12.75 16.51 -1.41
CA ALA A 187 14.13 16.08 -1.28
C ALA A 187 14.46 15.03 -2.34
N ILE A 188 15.60 15.18 -3.00
CA ILE A 188 16.15 14.21 -3.96
C ILE A 188 17.26 13.45 -3.26
N LEU A 189 17.10 12.13 -3.20
CA LEU A 189 17.94 11.24 -2.43
C LEU A 189 19.13 10.76 -3.29
N SER A 190 20.31 10.78 -2.70
CA SER A 190 21.49 10.19 -3.33
C SER A 190 21.42 8.66 -3.19
N THR A 191 21.71 7.95 -4.27
CA THR A 191 21.83 6.48 -4.25
C THR A 191 23.10 5.98 -3.59
N LYS A 192 24.01 6.89 -3.17
CA LYS A 192 25.26 6.53 -2.54
C LYS A 192 25.15 6.48 -1.02
N GLY A 193 25.62 5.38 -0.44
CA GLY A 193 25.68 5.22 1.02
C GLY A 193 24.34 4.88 1.67
N VAL A 194 23.40 4.33 0.93
CA VAL A 194 22.12 3.86 1.46
C VAL A 194 22.37 2.72 2.44
N THR A 195 21.77 2.80 3.62
CA THR A 195 21.86 1.76 4.66
C THR A 195 20.47 1.27 5.04
N GLU A 196 20.32 -0.04 5.20
CA GLU A 196 19.09 -0.62 5.73
C GLU A 196 19.01 -0.37 7.25
N ILE A 197 17.83 0.01 7.73
CA ILE A 197 17.56 0.20 9.15
C ILE A 197 17.00 -1.10 9.70
N GLU A 198 17.74 -1.75 10.63
CA GLU A 198 17.35 -3.04 11.20
C GLU A 198 16.19 -2.91 12.19
N ARG A 199 15.20 -3.79 12.07
CA ARG A 199 14.11 -3.87 13.05
C ARG A 199 14.58 -4.52 14.34
N VAL A 200 14.41 -3.83 15.45
CA VAL A 200 14.76 -4.31 16.79
C VAL A 200 13.54 -4.28 17.70
N SER A 201 13.42 -5.25 18.60
CA SER A 201 12.37 -5.22 19.61
C SER A 201 12.65 -4.15 20.67
N GLN A 202 11.58 -3.61 21.26
CA GLN A 202 11.66 -2.55 22.26
C GLN A 202 12.51 -2.95 23.47
N ASN A 203 12.48 -4.20 23.89
CA ASN A 203 13.34 -4.68 24.97
C ASN A 203 14.82 -4.72 24.57
N LYS A 204 15.13 -5.14 23.35
CA LYS A 204 16.51 -5.28 22.87
C LYS A 204 17.20 -3.93 22.70
N ILE A 205 16.48 -2.87 22.31
CA ILE A 205 17.08 -1.55 22.09
C ILE A 205 17.69 -0.97 23.38
N PHE A 206 17.09 -1.22 24.56
CA PHE A 206 17.66 -0.78 25.83
C PHE A 206 19.03 -1.39 26.07
N TYR A 207 19.20 -2.69 25.77
CA TYR A 207 20.51 -3.37 25.91
C TYR A 207 21.52 -2.86 24.89
N LEU A 208 21.06 -2.61 23.65
CA LEU A 208 21.96 -2.07 22.63
C LEU A 208 22.46 -0.68 23.00
N ASN A 209 21.61 0.19 23.52
CA ASN A 209 21.95 1.55 23.92
C ASN A 209 22.80 1.60 25.23
N SER A 210 22.84 0.53 26.01
CA SER A 210 23.60 0.50 27.25
C SER A 210 25.12 0.41 27.06
N SER A 211 25.58 0.01 25.88
CA SER A 211 27.00 -0.15 25.58
C SER A 211 27.40 0.66 24.34
N PRO A 212 28.48 1.46 24.41
CA PRO A 212 28.97 2.22 23.26
C PRO A 212 29.35 1.36 22.05
N LEU A 213 29.67 0.08 22.28
CA LEU A 213 30.06 -0.87 21.23
C LEU A 213 28.86 -1.40 20.44
N THR A 214 27.69 -1.47 21.07
CA THR A 214 26.47 -2.04 20.48
C THR A 214 25.42 -0.99 20.13
N THR A 215 25.62 0.26 20.53
CA THR A 215 24.71 1.38 20.23
C THR A 215 24.58 1.55 18.73
N PRO A 216 23.34 1.61 18.18
CA PRO A 216 23.12 1.87 16.78
C PRO A 216 23.79 3.17 16.32
N GLY A 217 24.48 3.12 15.20
CA GLY A 217 25.16 4.26 14.56
C GLY A 217 24.60 4.52 13.16
N LEU A 218 25.08 5.59 12.51
CA LEU A 218 24.66 5.92 11.14
C LEU A 218 24.98 4.83 10.12
N SER A 219 26.01 4.00 10.38
CA SER A 219 26.37 2.89 9.51
C SER A 219 25.51 1.64 9.75
N PHE A 220 24.95 1.51 10.94
CA PHE A 220 24.10 0.39 11.36
C PHE A 220 22.92 0.94 12.17
N PRO A 221 21.99 1.65 11.52
CA PRO A 221 20.85 2.20 12.21
C PRO A 221 19.84 1.11 12.56
N ALA A 222 19.05 1.34 13.59
CA ALA A 222 18.00 0.43 14.02
C ALA A 222 16.70 1.18 14.23
N TYR A 223 15.56 0.48 14.12
CA TYR A 223 14.26 1.04 14.46
C TYR A 223 13.44 0.13 15.36
N VAL A 224 12.56 0.76 16.10
CA VAL A 224 11.58 0.10 16.97
C VAL A 224 10.18 0.54 16.52
N LEU A 225 9.24 -0.40 16.45
CA LEU A 225 7.84 -0.08 16.22
C LEU A 225 7.23 0.58 17.45
N GLY A 226 6.50 1.67 17.24
CA GLY A 226 5.92 2.47 18.29
C GLY A 226 6.86 3.53 18.84
N GLY A 227 6.30 4.63 19.31
CA GLY A 227 7.01 5.71 20.02
C GLY A 227 6.69 5.69 21.49
N ALA A 228 7.64 6.07 22.32
CA ALA A 228 7.49 6.09 23.78
C ALA A 228 6.34 6.99 24.29
N ASN A 229 5.86 7.91 23.46
CA ASN A 229 4.87 8.91 23.83
C ASN A 229 3.53 8.82 23.08
N ASN A 230 3.36 7.87 22.14
CA ASN A 230 2.15 7.79 21.31
C ASN A 230 1.35 6.52 21.57
N ILE A 231 0.59 6.55 22.65
CA ILE A 231 -0.33 5.47 23.01
C ILE A 231 -1.51 5.37 22.02
N ASN A 232 -1.76 6.44 21.24
CA ASN A 232 -2.96 6.55 20.41
C ASN A 232 -2.75 6.49 18.89
N THR A 233 -1.51 6.48 18.41
CA THR A 233 -1.20 6.34 16.98
C THR A 233 -0.21 5.20 16.79
N GLY A 234 -0.73 3.98 16.61
CA GLY A 234 0.07 2.77 16.44
C GLY A 234 0.96 2.72 15.18
N ASN A 235 0.96 3.79 14.39
CA ASN A 235 1.63 3.87 13.10
C ASN A 235 2.90 4.72 13.14
N THR A 236 3.70 4.59 14.21
CA THR A 236 4.97 5.33 14.32
C THR A 236 6.12 4.38 14.53
N ILE A 237 7.31 4.81 14.11
CA ILE A 237 8.58 4.13 14.39
C ILE A 237 9.55 5.11 15.05
N THR A 238 10.35 4.59 15.97
CA THR A 238 11.47 5.31 16.56
C THR A 238 12.75 4.81 15.95
N VAL A 239 13.54 5.70 15.34
CA VAL A 239 14.78 5.38 14.63
C VAL A 239 15.98 5.75 15.49
N TYR A 240 16.99 4.91 15.52
CA TYR A 240 18.27 5.14 16.20
C TYR A 240 19.42 5.08 15.19
N PRO A 241 20.43 5.96 15.32
CA PRO A 241 20.64 6.95 16.38
C PRO A 241 19.68 8.15 16.28
N GLU A 242 19.52 8.86 17.39
CA GLU A 242 18.65 10.06 17.48
C GLU A 242 19.06 11.21 16.55
N SER A 243 20.25 11.14 15.95
CA SER A 243 20.72 12.12 14.96
C SER A 243 20.04 12.01 13.59
N ILE A 244 19.26 10.95 13.34
CA ILE A 244 18.46 10.78 12.12
C ILE A 244 17.16 11.55 12.29
N VAL A 245 17.13 12.81 11.87
CA VAL A 245 15.98 13.72 12.05
C VAL A 245 15.53 14.37 10.74
N THR A 246 16.28 14.25 9.65
CA THR A 246 15.99 14.95 8.42
C THR A 246 14.80 14.32 7.70
N ALA A 247 13.79 15.11 7.41
CA ALA A 247 12.61 14.68 6.66
C ALA A 247 13.00 14.12 5.27
N GLY A 248 12.35 13.05 4.88
CA GLY A 248 12.56 12.39 3.59
C GLY A 248 13.80 11.50 3.48
N THR A 249 14.71 11.50 4.49
CA THR A 249 15.90 10.63 4.47
C THR A 249 15.61 9.19 4.87
N VAL A 250 14.50 8.93 5.52
CA VAL A 250 14.03 7.60 5.88
C VAL A 250 12.91 7.20 4.93
N VAL A 251 13.10 6.12 4.21
CA VAL A 251 12.16 5.63 3.20
C VAL A 251 11.75 4.21 3.56
N SER A 252 10.44 3.99 3.65
CA SER A 252 9.84 2.68 3.88
C SER A 252 9.39 2.05 2.58
N GLN A 253 9.77 0.80 2.38
CA GLN A 253 9.14 -0.13 1.45
C GLN A 253 8.18 -0.99 2.26
N TYR A 254 6.93 -0.99 1.87
CA TYR A 254 5.88 -1.64 2.65
C TYR A 254 4.78 -2.19 1.76
N ILE A 255 4.05 -3.13 2.28
CA ILE A 255 2.83 -3.64 1.66
C ILE A 255 1.68 -2.82 2.24
N ARG A 256 0.88 -2.23 1.37
CA ARG A 256 -0.29 -1.42 1.76
C ARG A 256 -1.57 -2.25 1.74
N TYR A 257 -2.54 -1.82 2.52
CA TYR A 257 -3.91 -2.30 2.34
C TYR A 257 -4.45 -1.91 0.96
N PRO A 258 -5.29 -2.75 0.34
CA PRO A 258 -6.02 -2.35 -0.85
C PRO A 258 -6.97 -1.19 -0.52
N LYS A 259 -7.16 -0.28 -1.47
CA LYS A 259 -8.11 0.81 -1.32
C LYS A 259 -9.54 0.27 -1.25
N ASP A 260 -10.37 0.91 -0.45
CA ASP A 260 -11.76 0.54 -0.30
C ASP A 260 -12.51 0.68 -1.64
N PRO A 261 -13.09 -0.40 -2.18
CA PRO A 261 -13.86 -0.32 -3.41
C PRO A 261 -15.11 0.52 -3.19
N ASN A 262 -15.42 1.40 -4.12
CA ASN A 262 -16.58 2.28 -4.05
C ASN A 262 -17.28 2.34 -5.41
N TRP A 263 -18.45 1.69 -5.49
CA TRP A 263 -19.34 1.78 -6.62
C TRP A 263 -20.17 3.07 -6.49
N THR A 264 -19.88 4.03 -7.34
CA THR A 264 -20.49 5.36 -7.34
C THR A 264 -21.67 5.42 -8.29
N TYR A 265 -22.66 6.27 -8.00
CA TYR A 265 -23.87 6.36 -8.80
C TYR A 265 -24.50 7.75 -8.77
N ALA A 266 -25.14 8.09 -9.87
CA ALA A 266 -26.08 9.20 -9.97
C ALA A 266 -27.51 8.70 -9.83
N THR A 267 -28.35 9.39 -9.09
CA THR A 267 -29.76 9.02 -8.92
C THR A 267 -30.59 9.59 -10.07
N LEU A 268 -31.25 8.72 -10.82
CA LEU A 268 -32.19 9.13 -11.88
C LEU A 268 -33.49 9.71 -11.30
N ALA A 269 -34.28 10.39 -12.13
CA ALA A 269 -35.54 11.00 -11.73
C ALA A 269 -36.56 10.01 -11.12
N ALA A 270 -36.44 8.73 -11.46
CA ALA A 270 -37.26 7.64 -10.91
C ALA A 270 -36.69 7.04 -9.62
N GLY A 271 -35.55 7.55 -9.10
CA GLY A 271 -34.89 7.04 -7.90
C GLY A 271 -33.94 5.86 -8.15
N GLU A 272 -33.77 5.43 -9.39
CA GLU A 272 -32.86 4.33 -9.74
C GLU A 272 -31.40 4.80 -9.74
N PRO A 273 -30.44 4.02 -9.14
CA PRO A 273 -29.03 4.34 -9.16
C PRO A 273 -28.43 3.96 -10.53
N LEU A 274 -27.87 4.94 -11.22
CA LEU A 274 -27.10 4.76 -12.45
C LEU A 274 -25.61 4.83 -12.12
N PHE A 275 -24.83 3.84 -12.54
CA PHE A 275 -23.38 3.80 -12.33
C PHE A 275 -22.69 5.04 -12.93
N ASP A 276 -21.81 5.66 -12.14
CA ASP A 276 -21.02 6.82 -12.54
C ASP A 276 -19.53 6.56 -12.24
N GLU A 277 -18.77 6.23 -13.28
CA GLU A 277 -17.31 6.01 -13.19
C GLU A 277 -16.52 7.33 -13.09
N SER A 278 -17.16 8.46 -13.41
CA SER A 278 -16.50 9.78 -13.42
C SER A 278 -16.51 10.48 -12.07
N ALA A 279 -17.19 9.93 -11.07
CA ALA A 279 -17.25 10.49 -9.73
C ALA A 279 -15.84 10.48 -9.06
N SER A 280 -15.54 11.54 -8.32
CA SER A 280 -14.21 11.71 -7.69
C SER A 280 -13.86 10.70 -6.63
N ASP A 281 -14.87 10.03 -6.07
CA ASP A 281 -14.76 8.99 -5.03
C ASP A 281 -14.92 7.56 -5.60
N TYR A 282 -14.93 7.42 -6.93
CA TYR A 282 -14.94 6.12 -7.59
C TYR A 282 -13.65 5.35 -7.31
N GLN A 283 -13.79 4.09 -6.90
CA GLN A 283 -12.66 3.17 -6.72
C GLN A 283 -13.05 1.76 -7.15
N ASP A 284 -12.34 1.23 -8.13
CA ASP A 284 -12.50 -0.17 -8.54
C ASP A 284 -11.74 -1.13 -7.59
N PHE A 285 -12.02 -2.42 -7.70
CA PHE A 285 -11.26 -3.44 -6.98
C PHE A 285 -9.78 -3.46 -7.40
N GLU A 286 -8.91 -3.63 -6.43
CA GLU A 286 -7.46 -3.75 -6.66
C GLU A 286 -7.00 -5.22 -6.73
N LEU A 287 -7.93 -6.18 -6.77
CA LEU A 287 -7.63 -7.60 -6.89
C LEU A 287 -7.39 -8.02 -8.35
N PRO A 288 -6.60 -9.10 -8.58
CA PRO A 288 -6.46 -9.70 -9.90
C PRO A 288 -7.79 -10.18 -10.47
N LEU A 289 -7.91 -10.17 -11.80
CA LEU A 289 -9.11 -10.66 -12.50
C LEU A 289 -9.42 -12.13 -12.20
N SER A 290 -8.42 -12.95 -11.89
CA SER A 290 -8.58 -14.36 -11.50
C SER A 290 -9.48 -14.55 -10.29
N ASP A 291 -9.49 -13.58 -9.38
CA ASP A 291 -10.21 -13.69 -8.10
C ASP A 291 -11.62 -13.09 -8.15
N GLN A 292 -12.07 -12.67 -9.34
CA GLN A 292 -13.41 -12.12 -9.52
C GLN A 292 -14.52 -13.08 -9.08
N VAL A 293 -14.36 -14.38 -9.34
CA VAL A 293 -15.34 -15.40 -8.92
C VAL A 293 -15.39 -15.53 -7.40
N ASN A 294 -14.22 -15.59 -6.78
CA ASN A 294 -14.06 -15.65 -5.32
C ASN A 294 -14.68 -14.42 -4.64
N LEU A 295 -14.43 -13.25 -5.20
CA LEU A 295 -14.99 -11.99 -4.76
C LEU A 295 -16.53 -11.99 -4.81
N ILE A 296 -17.13 -12.46 -5.91
CA ILE A 296 -18.58 -12.59 -6.04
C ILE A 296 -19.15 -13.53 -4.98
N ASN A 297 -18.50 -14.67 -4.75
CA ASN A 297 -18.94 -15.65 -3.75
C ASN A 297 -18.90 -15.08 -2.33
N LYS A 298 -17.82 -14.40 -1.96
CA LYS A 298 -17.69 -13.74 -0.65
C LYS A 298 -18.73 -12.61 -0.46
N ILE A 299 -18.95 -11.79 -1.48
CA ILE A 299 -20.00 -10.74 -1.42
C ILE A 299 -21.38 -11.38 -1.24
N LEU A 300 -21.70 -12.46 -1.96
CA LEU A 300 -22.96 -13.19 -1.79
C LEU A 300 -23.10 -13.83 -0.40
N GLN A 301 -22.01 -14.31 0.17
CA GLN A 301 -21.98 -14.83 1.54
C GLN A 301 -22.35 -13.75 2.56
N TYR A 302 -21.75 -12.55 2.46
CA TYR A 302 -22.10 -11.42 3.33
C TYR A 302 -23.54 -10.94 3.12
N ALA A 303 -23.97 -10.83 1.86
CA ALA A 303 -25.34 -10.47 1.52
C ALA A 303 -26.35 -11.51 2.03
N GLY A 304 -26.07 -12.80 1.93
CA GLY A 304 -26.89 -13.89 2.43
C GLY A 304 -27.04 -13.87 3.95
N MET A 305 -25.96 -13.60 4.68
CA MET A 305 -26.01 -13.41 6.14
C MET A 305 -26.90 -12.23 6.54
N SER A 306 -26.83 -11.13 5.82
CA SER A 306 -27.63 -9.93 6.08
C SER A 306 -29.11 -10.15 5.81
N ILE A 307 -29.44 -10.86 4.71
CA ILE A 307 -30.83 -11.14 4.33
C ILE A 307 -31.42 -12.33 5.12
N ARG A 308 -30.60 -13.03 5.92
CA ARG A 308 -30.97 -14.26 6.64
C ARG A 308 -31.42 -15.40 5.71
N GLU A 309 -30.97 -15.42 4.47
CA GLU A 309 -31.17 -16.55 3.57
C GLU A 309 -30.06 -17.60 3.78
N ILE A 310 -30.38 -18.63 4.55
CA ILE A 310 -29.50 -19.75 4.89
C ILE A 310 -28.97 -20.44 3.61
N SER A 311 -29.77 -20.52 2.55
CA SER A 311 -29.39 -21.15 1.28
C SER A 311 -28.25 -20.42 0.53
N LEU A 312 -28.22 -19.09 0.55
CA LEU A 312 -27.17 -18.28 -0.06
C LEU A 312 -25.86 -18.35 0.72
N THR A 313 -25.97 -18.34 2.05
CA THR A 313 -24.81 -18.51 2.93
C THR A 313 -24.18 -19.89 2.78
N GLN A 314 -25.00 -20.95 2.70
CA GLN A 314 -24.52 -22.31 2.49
C GLN A 314 -23.86 -22.51 1.12
N PHE A 315 -24.37 -21.86 0.08
CA PHE A 315 -23.76 -21.90 -1.24
C PHE A 315 -22.37 -21.24 -1.24
N GLY A 316 -22.24 -20.06 -0.65
CA GLY A 316 -20.95 -19.38 -0.51
C GLY A 316 -19.92 -20.19 0.28
N GLN A 317 -20.33 -20.77 1.42
CA GLN A 317 -19.45 -21.61 2.23
C GLN A 317 -19.05 -22.92 1.53
N ALA A 318 -19.97 -23.54 0.78
CA ALA A 318 -19.65 -24.74 0.02
C ALA A 318 -18.63 -24.48 -1.09
N GLN A 319 -18.71 -23.32 -1.74
CA GLN A 319 -17.75 -22.92 -2.75
C GLN A 319 -16.37 -22.63 -2.16
N GLU A 320 -16.32 -21.93 -1.02
CA GLU A 320 -15.08 -21.64 -0.29
C GLU A 320 -14.38 -22.95 0.17
N GLN A 321 -15.14 -23.92 0.69
CA GLN A 321 -14.61 -25.23 1.04
C GLN A 321 -14.08 -26.02 -0.15
N MET A 322 -14.70 -25.90 -1.33
CA MET A 322 -14.22 -26.51 -2.56
C MET A 322 -12.89 -25.89 -2.99
N ASP A 323 -12.78 -24.58 -2.95
CA ASP A 323 -11.57 -23.85 -3.33
C ASP A 323 -10.42 -24.17 -2.35
N ASP A 324 -10.67 -24.20 -1.04
CA ASP A 324 -9.69 -24.60 -0.02
C ASP A 324 -9.23 -26.06 -0.20
N THR A 325 -10.13 -26.94 -0.61
CA THR A 325 -9.81 -28.35 -0.83
C THR A 325 -8.95 -28.52 -2.10
N GLN A 326 -9.17 -27.73 -3.13
CA GLN A 326 -8.36 -27.73 -4.35
C GLN A 326 -6.98 -27.11 -4.13
N GLN A 327 -6.89 -26.08 -3.29
CA GLN A 327 -5.63 -25.40 -2.94
C GLN A 327 -4.82 -26.16 -1.89
N SER A 328 -5.44 -27.08 -1.15
CA SER A 328 -4.78 -27.97 -0.18
C SER A 328 -4.67 -29.38 -0.73
N PRO A 329 -3.72 -29.72 -1.63
CA PRO A 329 -3.54 -31.09 -2.05
C PRO A 329 -3.15 -31.95 -0.85
N ASN A 330 -3.96 -32.95 -0.59
CA ASN A 330 -3.93 -33.91 0.50
C ASN A 330 -2.55 -34.19 1.09
N LEU A 331 -2.38 -33.84 2.37
CA LEU A 331 -1.31 -34.32 3.25
C LEU A 331 -1.68 -35.70 3.85
N THR A 332 -2.29 -36.58 3.11
CA THR A 332 -2.50 -37.98 3.53
C THR A 332 -1.81 -38.90 2.57
N SER A 333 -0.57 -39.19 2.86
CA SER A 333 0.11 -40.51 2.80
C SER A 333 1.57 -40.36 3.14
#